data_ad7212f52fa95b2af0bbf03d067e67ff
#
_entry.id   ad7212f52fa95b2af0bbf03d067e67ff
#
_cell.length_a   1.000
_cell.length_b   1.000
_cell.length_c   1.000
_cell.angle_alpha   90.00
_cell.angle_beta   90.00
_cell.angle_gamma   90.00
#
_symmetry.space_group_name_H-M   'P 1'
#
loop_
_entity.id
_entity.type
_entity.pdbx_description
1 polymer ?
#
loop_
_entity_poly.entity_id
_entity_poly.type
_entity_poly.pdbx_seq_one_letter_code
_entity_poly.pdbx_strand_id
1 'polypeptide(L)'
;MTEMTETQREALAAVEKHKSQAKAAASLGISRGALRSRLEGASYNSNRPQVPTAEPLPDPDLPIEQIVEYRKNAFQRKHANVLAKRWRRFEVPTSGPYALMFVGDPHLDDDGCNWPLWEDHCDLMARTEHLYAVNIGDTTNNWVGRLSRLWADQDTSAATAKKLVKHYLGERDIPWFLWLSGNHDLWDGPVGRDVFERHAPHYVTLEDWQAKVTLASPNGREIRLWAAHNFKGNSIWNNLHGLERAAQMQDWAHLYVAGHHHDTGYRQGENPHRGFVYNLLRVRGYKFIDDYADHHGFGNHEYGASAVAVIDPDGDKLNAVTCFLDPHEAVEFLGWKRARNV
;
A
#
# COMPACT_ATOMS: atom_id res chain seq x y z
N MET A 1 17.14 35.61 -34.69
CA MET A 1 17.01 37.09 -34.41
C MET A 1 15.85 37.26 -33.45
N THR A 2 16.12 37.72 -32.25
CA THR A 2 15.01 38.16 -31.41
C THR A 2 14.47 39.42 -32.07
N GLU A 3 13.42 39.28 -32.87
CA GLU A 3 12.78 40.42 -33.53
C GLU A 3 12.34 41.42 -32.48
N MET A 4 12.51 42.71 -32.79
CA MET A 4 11.95 43.73 -31.94
C MET A 4 10.47 43.48 -31.75
N THR A 5 10.02 43.51 -30.50
CA THR A 5 8.60 43.37 -30.20
C THR A 5 7.79 44.51 -30.87
N GLU A 6 6.52 44.26 -31.11
CA GLU A 6 5.63 45.27 -31.70
C GLU A 6 5.66 46.56 -30.87
N THR A 7 5.65 46.47 -29.55
CA THR A 7 5.72 47.64 -28.65
C THR A 7 7.05 48.38 -28.71
N GLN A 8 8.15 47.73 -29.07
CA GLN A 8 9.45 48.38 -29.29
C GLN A 8 9.47 49.12 -30.65
N ARG A 9 8.90 48.51 -31.68
CA ARG A 9 8.75 49.13 -33.00
C ARG A 9 7.86 50.39 -32.94
N GLU A 10 6.72 50.33 -32.24
CA GLU A 10 5.84 51.44 -31.98
C GLU A 10 6.54 52.57 -31.21
N ALA A 11 7.34 52.26 -30.20
CA ALA A 11 8.10 53.25 -29.43
C ALA A 11 9.12 54.00 -30.30
N LEU A 12 9.85 53.28 -31.15
CA LEU A 12 10.79 53.91 -32.11
C LEU A 12 10.08 54.78 -33.10
N ALA A 13 9.02 54.30 -33.73
CA ALA A 13 8.22 55.08 -34.72
C ALA A 13 7.60 56.32 -34.08
N ALA A 14 7.12 56.22 -32.85
CA ALA A 14 6.55 57.41 -32.15
C ALA A 14 7.63 58.44 -31.83
N VAL A 15 8.84 58.08 -31.45
CA VAL A 15 9.93 59.00 -31.19
C VAL A 15 10.40 59.68 -32.52
N GLU A 16 10.49 58.94 -33.60
CA GLU A 16 10.85 59.40 -34.90
C GLU A 16 9.83 60.45 -35.41
N LYS A 17 8.54 60.14 -35.28
CA LYS A 17 7.41 61.01 -35.68
C LYS A 17 7.36 62.32 -34.88
N HIS A 18 7.49 62.26 -33.59
CA HIS A 18 7.27 63.40 -32.69
C HIS A 18 8.57 64.12 -32.32
N LYS A 19 9.73 63.57 -32.63
CA LYS A 19 11.08 64.12 -32.33
C LYS A 19 11.23 64.59 -30.87
N SER A 20 10.44 64.05 -30.00
CA SER A 20 10.40 64.35 -28.57
C SER A 20 9.87 63.14 -27.78
N GLN A 21 10.65 62.62 -26.82
CA GLN A 21 10.24 61.52 -25.99
C GLN A 21 8.97 61.83 -25.17
N ALA A 22 8.80 63.06 -24.72
CA ALA A 22 7.61 63.48 -24.00
C ALA A 22 6.34 63.42 -24.85
N LYS A 23 6.41 63.89 -26.09
CA LYS A 23 5.28 63.87 -27.04
C LYS A 23 5.04 62.41 -27.53
N ALA A 24 6.07 61.62 -27.75
CA ALA A 24 5.99 60.24 -28.14
C ALA A 24 5.32 59.42 -27.04
N ALA A 25 5.71 59.59 -25.78
CA ALA A 25 5.08 58.91 -24.65
C ALA A 25 3.60 59.25 -24.51
N ALA A 26 3.27 60.52 -24.63
CA ALA A 26 1.88 60.95 -24.59
C ALA A 26 1.04 60.40 -25.76
N SER A 27 1.60 60.30 -26.97
CA SER A 27 0.89 59.71 -28.11
C SER A 27 0.63 58.23 -28.00
N LEU A 28 1.46 57.53 -27.24
CA LEU A 28 1.31 56.10 -26.96
C LEU A 28 0.53 55.81 -25.67
N GLY A 29 0.10 56.84 -24.93
CA GLY A 29 -0.60 56.67 -23.66
C GLY A 29 0.24 56.05 -22.55
N ILE A 30 1.58 56.20 -22.58
CA ILE A 30 2.49 55.59 -21.61
C ILE A 30 3.35 56.64 -20.89
N SER A 31 3.91 56.27 -19.75
CA SER A 31 4.86 57.12 -19.06
C SER A 31 6.19 57.26 -19.83
N ARG A 32 6.92 58.37 -19.60
CA ARG A 32 8.27 58.55 -20.19
C ARG A 32 9.24 57.47 -19.77
N GLY A 33 9.11 56.92 -18.54
CA GLY A 33 9.91 55.81 -18.06
C GLY A 33 9.63 54.51 -18.84
N ALA A 34 8.35 54.23 -19.13
CA ALA A 34 7.97 53.05 -19.92
C ALA A 34 8.45 53.19 -21.39
N LEU A 35 8.38 54.40 -21.98
CA LEU A 35 8.93 54.65 -23.31
C LEU A 35 10.45 54.43 -23.33
N ARG A 36 11.17 54.95 -22.35
CA ARG A 36 12.60 54.80 -22.23
C ARG A 36 13.00 53.32 -22.13
N SER A 37 12.35 52.55 -21.31
CA SER A 37 12.61 51.10 -21.18
C SER A 37 12.38 50.36 -22.51
N ARG A 38 11.34 50.72 -23.28
CA ARG A 38 11.09 50.11 -24.61
C ARG A 38 12.18 50.47 -25.62
N LEU A 39 12.68 51.73 -25.59
CA LEU A 39 13.76 52.20 -26.47
C LEU A 39 15.11 51.56 -26.10
N GLU A 40 15.42 51.45 -24.82
CA GLU A 40 16.62 50.76 -24.33
C GLU A 40 16.61 49.29 -24.75
N GLY A 41 15.47 48.59 -24.60
CA GLY A 41 15.32 47.22 -25.08
C GLY A 41 15.44 47.07 -26.60
N ALA A 42 14.94 48.05 -27.38
CA ALA A 42 15.10 48.09 -28.82
C ALA A 42 16.58 48.32 -29.24
N SER A 43 17.26 49.24 -28.56
CA SER A 43 18.69 49.54 -28.80
C SER A 43 19.58 48.34 -28.43
N TYR A 44 19.25 47.66 -27.34
CA TYR A 44 19.96 46.45 -26.93
C TYR A 44 19.87 45.34 -27.98
N ASN A 45 18.69 45.16 -28.59
CA ASN A 45 18.48 44.12 -29.62
C ASN A 45 19.14 44.49 -30.97
N SER A 46 19.19 45.80 -31.33
CA SER A 46 19.82 46.26 -32.59
C SER A 46 21.34 46.22 -32.58
N ASN A 47 21.99 46.31 -31.41
CA ASN A 47 23.43 46.36 -31.25
C ASN A 47 24.08 45.02 -30.93
N ARG A 48 23.32 43.93 -30.93
CA ARG A 48 23.92 42.60 -30.74
C ARG A 48 24.78 42.24 -31.94
N PRO A 49 26.02 41.78 -31.69
CA PRO A 49 26.82 41.26 -32.78
C PRO A 49 26.09 40.07 -33.44
N GLN A 50 26.09 40.06 -34.75
CA GLN A 50 25.61 38.90 -35.49
C GLN A 50 26.60 37.79 -35.33
N VAL A 51 26.19 36.74 -34.60
CA VAL A 51 26.97 35.53 -34.41
C VAL A 51 26.33 34.37 -35.19
N PRO A 52 27.10 33.41 -35.66
CA PRO A 52 26.54 32.21 -36.25
C PRO A 52 25.53 31.55 -35.29
N THR A 53 24.34 31.25 -35.78
CA THR A 53 23.30 30.58 -35.02
C THR A 53 23.16 29.17 -35.57
N ALA A 54 23.15 28.17 -34.65
CA ALA A 54 22.83 26.81 -35.02
C ALA A 54 21.32 26.67 -35.32
N GLU A 55 20.96 25.77 -36.22
CA GLU A 55 19.58 25.37 -36.38
C GLU A 55 19.05 24.82 -35.05
N PRO A 56 17.78 25.15 -34.65
CA PRO A 56 17.21 24.61 -33.44
C PRO A 56 17.09 23.08 -33.57
N LEU A 57 17.58 22.37 -32.57
CA LEU A 57 17.36 20.92 -32.48
C LEU A 57 15.89 20.65 -32.19
N PRO A 58 15.35 19.50 -32.65
CA PRO A 58 14.04 19.05 -32.21
C PRO A 58 14.00 18.98 -30.68
N ASP A 59 12.89 19.36 -30.10
CA ASP A 59 12.67 19.20 -28.66
C ASP A 59 12.71 17.69 -28.31
N PRO A 60 13.61 17.23 -27.44
CA PRO A 60 13.70 15.84 -27.07
C PRO A 60 12.54 15.40 -26.13
N ASP A 61 11.75 16.35 -25.62
CA ASP A 61 10.64 16.07 -24.71
C ASP A 61 9.30 16.07 -25.45
N LEU A 62 8.27 15.52 -24.78
CA LEU A 62 6.91 15.52 -25.29
C LEU A 62 6.28 16.90 -25.19
N PRO A 63 5.46 17.32 -26.17
CA PRO A 63 4.66 18.54 -26.04
C PRO A 63 3.83 18.54 -24.77
N ILE A 64 3.72 19.69 -24.12
CA ILE A 64 3.04 19.81 -22.81
C ILE A 64 1.59 19.31 -22.86
N GLU A 65 0.90 19.47 -23.97
CA GLU A 65 -0.47 19.00 -24.17
C GLU A 65 -0.55 17.47 -24.09
N GLN A 66 0.44 16.76 -24.65
CA GLN A 66 0.51 15.29 -24.59
C GLN A 66 0.84 14.81 -23.17
N ILE A 67 1.74 15.51 -22.47
CA ILE A 67 2.04 15.22 -21.07
C ILE A 67 0.79 15.39 -20.20
N VAL A 68 0.06 16.49 -20.37
CA VAL A 68 -1.17 16.77 -19.62
C VAL A 68 -2.24 15.71 -19.91
N GLU A 69 -2.45 15.33 -21.17
CA GLU A 69 -3.43 14.32 -21.55
C GLU A 69 -3.06 12.93 -21.00
N TYR A 70 -1.79 12.56 -21.06
CA TYR A 70 -1.29 11.34 -20.42
C TYR A 70 -1.59 11.34 -18.92
N ARG A 71 -1.33 12.45 -18.20
CA ARG A 71 -1.58 12.58 -16.77
C ARG A 71 -3.07 12.47 -16.42
N LYS A 72 -3.96 13.09 -17.23
CA LYS A 72 -5.42 12.95 -17.06
C LYS A 72 -5.85 11.49 -17.18
N ASN A 73 -5.41 10.82 -18.23
CA ASN A 73 -5.72 9.41 -18.46
C ASN A 73 -5.15 8.50 -17.35
N ALA A 74 -3.95 8.78 -16.87
CA ALA A 74 -3.36 8.06 -15.74
C ALA A 74 -4.17 8.23 -14.45
N PHE A 75 -4.65 9.46 -14.16
CA PHE A 75 -5.53 9.72 -13.04
C PHE A 75 -6.85 8.94 -13.14
N GLN A 76 -7.51 8.99 -14.31
CA GLN A 76 -8.78 8.28 -14.52
C GLN A 76 -8.63 6.76 -14.29
N ARG A 77 -7.58 6.15 -14.86
CA ARG A 77 -7.29 4.71 -14.64
C ARG A 77 -7.05 4.41 -13.16
N LYS A 78 -6.23 5.22 -12.48
CA LYS A 78 -5.96 5.05 -11.05
C LYS A 78 -7.22 5.21 -10.22
N HIS A 79 -8.04 6.21 -10.51
CA HIS A 79 -9.30 6.46 -9.80
C HIS A 79 -10.28 5.29 -9.97
N ALA A 80 -10.49 4.82 -11.20
CA ALA A 80 -11.33 3.66 -11.47
C ALA A 80 -10.85 2.39 -10.73
N ASN A 81 -9.53 2.16 -10.71
CA ASN A 81 -8.93 1.03 -9.98
C ASN A 81 -9.18 1.14 -8.46
N VAL A 82 -8.99 2.32 -7.87
CA VAL A 82 -9.22 2.55 -6.43
C VAL A 82 -10.70 2.30 -6.07
N LEU A 83 -11.64 2.73 -6.92
CA LEU A 83 -13.06 2.47 -6.70
C LEU A 83 -13.39 0.98 -6.81
N ALA A 84 -12.82 0.27 -7.78
CA ALA A 84 -13.03 -1.16 -7.97
C ALA A 84 -12.46 -2.02 -6.81
N LYS A 85 -11.36 -1.59 -6.20
CA LYS A 85 -10.76 -2.25 -5.04
C LYS A 85 -11.50 -1.99 -3.72
N ARG A 86 -12.34 -0.98 -3.67
CA ARG A 86 -13.06 -0.64 -2.44
C ARG A 86 -14.15 -1.67 -2.15
N TRP A 87 -13.99 -2.46 -1.06
CA TRP A 87 -14.88 -3.56 -0.70
C TRP A 87 -15.03 -4.60 -1.82
N ARG A 88 -13.87 -5.01 -2.39
CA ARG A 88 -13.84 -6.05 -3.41
C ARG A 88 -14.55 -7.31 -2.92
N ARG A 89 -15.50 -7.80 -3.73
CA ARG A 89 -16.30 -8.96 -3.39
C ARG A 89 -15.59 -10.26 -3.72
N PHE A 90 -15.59 -11.19 -2.77
CA PHE A 90 -15.10 -12.55 -2.90
C PHE A 90 -16.22 -13.52 -2.57
N GLU A 91 -16.50 -14.45 -3.47
CA GLU A 91 -17.45 -15.52 -3.24
C GLU A 91 -16.78 -16.63 -2.43
N VAL A 92 -17.35 -16.95 -1.27
CA VAL A 92 -16.87 -18.03 -0.43
C VAL A 92 -17.40 -19.35 -0.99
N PRO A 93 -16.52 -20.32 -1.34
CA PRO A 93 -16.94 -21.52 -2.08
C PRO A 93 -17.62 -22.59 -1.20
N THR A 94 -17.84 -22.31 0.08
CA THR A 94 -18.40 -23.28 1.03
C THR A 94 -19.66 -22.77 1.70
N SER A 95 -20.62 -23.67 1.95
CA SER A 95 -21.76 -23.43 2.81
C SER A 95 -21.43 -23.68 4.28
N GLY A 96 -22.07 -22.96 5.19
CA GLY A 96 -21.85 -23.06 6.63
C GLY A 96 -20.54 -22.43 7.10
N PRO A 97 -20.11 -22.73 8.33
CA PRO A 97 -18.93 -22.11 8.95
C PRO A 97 -17.62 -22.38 8.18
N TYR A 98 -16.78 -21.36 8.11
CA TYR A 98 -15.41 -21.39 7.54
C TYR A 98 -14.47 -20.55 8.39
N ALA A 99 -13.19 -20.65 8.16
CA ALA A 99 -12.21 -19.89 8.91
C ALA A 99 -11.20 -19.16 8.01
N LEU A 100 -10.68 -18.06 8.52
CA LEU A 100 -9.58 -17.31 7.92
C LEU A 100 -8.40 -17.33 8.89
N MET A 101 -7.28 -17.88 8.47
CA MET A 101 -6.03 -17.79 9.22
C MET A 101 -5.19 -16.63 8.71
N PHE A 102 -4.85 -15.74 9.61
CA PHE A 102 -4.04 -14.55 9.33
C PHE A 102 -2.60 -14.78 9.73
N VAL A 103 -1.73 -14.72 8.74
CA VAL A 103 -0.30 -14.87 8.87
C VAL A 103 0.33 -13.51 8.62
N GLY A 104 1.06 -12.97 9.56
CA GLY A 104 1.78 -11.71 9.39
C GLY A 104 3.24 -11.88 9.75
N ASP A 105 4.05 -11.02 9.19
CA ASP A 105 5.45 -10.81 9.56
C ASP A 105 6.24 -12.12 9.73
N PRO A 106 6.20 -13.05 8.74
CA PRO A 106 6.91 -14.32 8.89
C PRO A 106 8.43 -14.16 8.80
N HIS A 107 8.94 -13.16 8.07
CA HIS A 107 10.38 -12.92 7.89
C HIS A 107 11.14 -14.23 7.64
N LEU A 108 10.74 -14.98 6.61
CA LEU A 108 11.19 -16.36 6.34
C LEU A 108 12.70 -16.53 6.15
N ASP A 109 13.38 -15.45 5.85
CA ASP A 109 14.84 -15.40 5.67
C ASP A 109 15.60 -14.92 6.92
N ASP A 110 14.89 -14.70 8.03
CA ASP A 110 15.49 -14.30 9.30
C ASP A 110 15.82 -15.50 10.16
N ASP A 111 16.99 -15.48 10.77
CA ASP A 111 17.48 -16.58 11.64
C ASP A 111 16.66 -16.71 12.93
N GLY A 112 15.96 -15.64 13.32
CA GLY A 112 15.05 -15.62 14.46
C GLY A 112 13.62 -16.05 14.14
N CYS A 113 13.32 -16.45 12.90
CA CYS A 113 12.03 -16.99 12.52
C CYS A 113 11.79 -18.36 13.19
N ASN A 114 10.66 -18.53 13.87
CA ASN A 114 10.28 -19.80 14.47
C ASN A 114 9.78 -20.78 13.40
N TRP A 115 10.72 -21.41 12.72
CA TRP A 115 10.47 -22.37 11.65
C TRP A 115 9.61 -23.56 12.04
N PRO A 116 9.80 -24.20 13.20
CA PRO A 116 8.90 -25.30 13.64
C PRO A 116 7.43 -24.87 13.71
N LEU A 117 7.17 -23.67 14.25
CA LEU A 117 5.81 -23.14 14.35
C LEU A 117 5.26 -22.72 12.97
N TRP A 118 6.12 -22.16 12.11
CA TRP A 118 5.75 -21.82 10.74
C TRP A 118 5.30 -23.04 9.94
N GLU A 119 6.08 -24.12 10.00
CA GLU A 119 5.75 -25.38 9.33
C GLU A 119 4.47 -26.02 9.88
N ASP A 120 4.29 -26.06 11.20
CA ASP A 120 3.08 -26.57 11.83
C ASP A 120 1.83 -25.80 11.35
N HIS A 121 1.91 -24.48 11.31
CA HIS A 121 0.81 -23.64 10.82
C HIS A 121 0.56 -23.82 9.32
N CYS A 122 1.61 -23.98 8.51
CA CYS A 122 1.47 -24.27 7.08
C CYS A 122 0.79 -25.62 6.86
N ASP A 123 1.16 -26.65 7.63
CA ASP A 123 0.51 -27.96 7.59
C ASP A 123 -0.94 -27.90 8.04
N LEU A 124 -1.22 -27.12 9.08
CA LEU A 124 -2.59 -26.89 9.56
C LEU A 124 -3.46 -26.25 8.46
N MET A 125 -2.95 -25.21 7.78
CA MET A 125 -3.67 -24.56 6.68
C MET A 125 -3.89 -25.51 5.50
N ALA A 126 -2.89 -26.30 5.13
CA ALA A 126 -2.97 -27.19 3.97
C ALA A 126 -3.94 -28.38 4.19
N ARG A 127 -4.06 -28.89 5.43
CA ARG A 127 -4.89 -30.07 5.74
C ARG A 127 -6.31 -29.77 6.23
N THR A 128 -6.61 -28.50 6.57
CA THR A 128 -7.89 -28.15 7.18
C THR A 128 -8.87 -27.68 6.11
N GLU A 129 -9.92 -28.43 5.89
CA GLU A 129 -11.00 -28.03 4.98
C GLU A 129 -11.71 -26.77 5.49
N HIS A 130 -12.06 -25.87 4.55
CA HIS A 130 -12.76 -24.61 4.83
C HIS A 130 -11.97 -23.61 5.69
N LEU A 131 -10.67 -23.82 5.84
CA LEU A 131 -9.73 -22.82 6.34
C LEU A 131 -9.02 -22.16 5.15
N TYR A 132 -9.07 -20.85 5.07
CA TYR A 132 -8.45 -20.06 4.02
C TYR A 132 -7.35 -19.17 4.62
N ALA A 133 -6.28 -18.96 3.88
CA ALA A 133 -5.11 -18.24 4.34
C ALA A 133 -5.04 -16.80 3.82
N VAL A 134 -4.65 -15.88 4.69
CA VAL A 134 -4.42 -14.45 4.41
C VAL A 134 -3.04 -14.06 4.91
N ASN A 135 -2.15 -13.61 4.02
CA ASN A 135 -0.88 -13.01 4.43
C ASN A 135 -1.05 -11.52 4.69
N ILE A 136 -0.50 -11.02 5.81
CA ILE A 136 -0.61 -9.62 6.26
C ILE A 136 0.64 -8.79 5.93
N GLY A 137 1.64 -9.38 5.27
CA GLY A 137 2.85 -8.70 4.81
C GLY A 137 4.12 -9.06 5.58
N ASP A 138 5.22 -8.45 5.17
CA ASP A 138 6.57 -8.65 5.67
C ASP A 138 7.00 -10.13 5.62
N THR A 139 6.88 -10.69 4.41
CA THR A 139 7.18 -12.10 4.14
C THR A 139 8.66 -12.41 4.33
N THR A 140 9.52 -11.47 3.99
CA THR A 140 10.99 -11.56 4.12
C THR A 140 11.55 -10.24 4.65
N ASN A 141 12.79 -10.27 5.13
CA ASN A 141 13.50 -9.08 5.59
C ASN A 141 13.78 -8.08 4.46
N ASN A 142 14.10 -8.55 3.26
CA ASN A 142 14.37 -7.74 2.07
C ASN A 142 15.16 -6.45 2.35
N TRP A 143 16.28 -6.55 3.09
CA TRP A 143 17.05 -5.42 3.57
C TRP A 143 17.55 -4.49 2.47
N VAL A 144 17.22 -3.21 2.54
CA VAL A 144 17.59 -2.19 1.54
C VAL A 144 18.15 -0.92 2.17
N GLY A 145 18.79 -0.10 1.36
CA GLY A 145 19.32 1.20 1.79
C GLY A 145 20.28 1.06 2.98
N ARG A 146 20.04 1.77 4.05
CA ARG A 146 20.89 1.73 5.26
C ARG A 146 20.85 0.38 5.99
N LEU A 147 19.80 -0.40 5.79
CA LEU A 147 19.62 -1.71 6.41
C LEU A 147 20.27 -2.83 5.60
N SER A 148 20.76 -2.58 4.38
CA SER A 148 21.40 -3.61 3.54
C SER A 148 22.61 -4.29 4.18
N ARG A 149 23.27 -3.64 5.15
CA ARG A 149 24.34 -4.25 5.95
C ARG A 149 23.89 -5.47 6.74
N LEU A 150 22.60 -5.55 7.12
CA LEU A 150 22.04 -6.67 7.89
C LEU A 150 21.99 -7.98 7.08
N TRP A 151 22.15 -7.92 5.75
CA TRP A 151 22.35 -9.13 4.95
C TRP A 151 23.62 -9.91 5.34
N ALA A 152 24.62 -9.23 5.92
CA ALA A 152 25.83 -9.88 6.38
C ALA A 152 25.67 -10.60 7.72
N ASP A 153 24.63 -10.27 8.46
CA ASP A 153 24.35 -10.76 9.81
C ASP A 153 23.36 -11.95 9.80
N GLN A 154 22.80 -12.32 8.62
CA GLN A 154 21.89 -13.46 8.47
C GLN A 154 22.48 -14.53 7.55
N ASP A 155 22.16 -15.79 7.81
CA ASP A 155 22.66 -16.93 7.02
C ASP A 155 21.96 -17.07 5.67
N THR A 156 20.74 -16.55 5.56
CA THR A 156 19.90 -16.70 4.38
C THR A 156 20.18 -15.64 3.33
N SER A 157 20.61 -16.07 2.13
CA SER A 157 20.81 -15.17 1.00
C SER A 157 19.50 -14.73 0.34
N ALA A 158 19.51 -13.61 -0.40
CA ALA A 158 18.38 -13.17 -1.21
C ALA A 158 17.91 -14.23 -2.23
N ALA A 159 18.82 -15.06 -2.74
CA ALA A 159 18.45 -16.17 -3.63
C ALA A 159 17.69 -17.26 -2.91
N THR A 160 18.05 -17.55 -1.67
CA THR A 160 17.32 -18.50 -0.80
C THR A 160 15.97 -17.92 -0.39
N ALA A 161 15.91 -16.65 0.02
CA ALA A 161 14.64 -15.97 0.34
C ALA A 161 13.63 -16.05 -0.83
N LYS A 162 14.08 -15.86 -2.08
CA LYS A 162 13.22 -16.03 -3.27
C LYS A 162 12.68 -17.45 -3.42
N LYS A 163 13.48 -18.47 -3.10
CA LYS A 163 13.03 -19.87 -3.14
C LYS A 163 11.98 -20.14 -2.06
N LEU A 164 12.16 -19.57 -0.87
CA LEU A 164 11.18 -19.69 0.22
C LEU A 164 9.84 -19.06 -0.18
N VAL A 165 9.85 -17.84 -0.72
CA VAL A 165 8.64 -17.20 -1.24
C VAL A 165 7.97 -18.05 -2.31
N LYS A 166 8.73 -18.54 -3.30
CA LYS A 166 8.21 -19.39 -4.37
C LYS A 166 7.53 -20.64 -3.80
N HIS A 167 8.18 -21.28 -2.83
CA HIS A 167 7.67 -22.51 -2.19
C HIS A 167 6.35 -22.26 -1.45
N TYR A 168 6.32 -21.31 -0.51
CA TYR A 168 5.16 -21.11 0.35
C TYR A 168 3.99 -20.37 -0.33
N LEU A 169 4.27 -19.51 -1.29
CA LEU A 169 3.22 -18.81 -2.02
C LEU A 169 2.69 -19.63 -3.21
N GLY A 170 3.56 -20.35 -3.93
CA GLY A 170 3.20 -20.91 -5.22
C GLY A 170 3.27 -22.42 -5.36
N GLU A 171 4.06 -23.14 -4.54
CA GLU A 171 4.29 -24.57 -4.74
C GLU A 171 3.62 -25.43 -3.67
N ARG A 172 3.41 -24.91 -2.46
CA ARG A 172 2.74 -25.62 -1.38
C ARG A 172 1.23 -25.41 -1.46
N ASP A 173 0.45 -26.44 -1.22
CA ASP A 173 -1.03 -26.42 -1.30
C ASP A 173 -1.67 -25.69 -0.11
N ILE A 174 -1.23 -24.46 0.16
CA ILE A 174 -1.83 -23.58 1.15
C ILE A 174 -2.93 -22.77 0.46
N PRO A 175 -4.16 -22.72 1.00
CA PRO A 175 -5.29 -22.05 0.38
C PRO A 175 -5.26 -20.51 0.54
N TRP A 176 -4.17 -19.90 0.06
CA TRP A 176 -4.04 -18.45 0.01
C TRP A 176 -5.08 -17.84 -0.92
N PHE A 177 -5.85 -16.86 -0.48
CA PHE A 177 -6.71 -16.09 -1.35
C PHE A 177 -6.38 -14.59 -1.38
N LEU A 178 -5.72 -14.10 -0.32
CA LEU A 178 -5.27 -12.72 -0.19
C LEU A 178 -3.84 -12.68 0.35
N TRP A 179 -2.99 -11.93 -0.33
CA TRP A 179 -1.61 -11.71 0.05
C TRP A 179 -1.31 -10.22 0.03
N LEU A 180 -1.07 -9.64 1.22
CA LEU A 180 -0.68 -8.25 1.35
C LEU A 180 0.84 -8.13 1.33
N SER A 181 1.32 -7.04 0.76
CA SER A 181 2.71 -6.62 0.87
C SER A 181 2.87 -5.63 2.02
N GLY A 182 3.77 -5.92 2.95
CA GLY A 182 4.17 -5.02 4.03
C GLY A 182 5.25 -4.03 3.59
N ASN A 183 5.87 -3.32 4.54
CA ASN A 183 6.91 -2.34 4.19
C ASN A 183 8.18 -3.00 3.64
N HIS A 184 8.61 -4.14 4.17
CA HIS A 184 9.76 -4.88 3.66
C HIS A 184 9.51 -5.39 2.24
N ASP A 185 8.31 -5.88 1.95
CA ASP A 185 7.92 -6.38 0.63
C ASP A 185 7.81 -5.28 -0.42
N LEU A 186 7.45 -4.05 0.00
CA LEU A 186 7.30 -2.88 -0.88
C LEU A 186 8.60 -2.09 -1.09
N TRP A 187 9.64 -2.40 -0.34
CA TRP A 187 10.95 -1.80 -0.59
C TRP A 187 11.51 -2.27 -1.94
N ASP A 188 12.21 -1.37 -2.62
CA ASP A 188 12.95 -1.69 -3.86
C ASP A 188 14.20 -2.52 -3.52
N GLY A 189 14.03 -3.83 -3.43
CA GLY A 189 15.05 -4.77 -2.98
C GLY A 189 15.00 -6.11 -3.72
N PRO A 190 15.91 -7.03 -3.39
CA PRO A 190 16.06 -8.28 -4.12
C PRO A 190 14.87 -9.25 -3.98
N VAL A 191 14.04 -9.11 -2.94
CA VAL A 191 12.89 -9.99 -2.63
C VAL A 191 11.63 -9.15 -2.47
N GLY A 192 11.41 -8.22 -3.37
CA GLY A 192 10.26 -7.34 -3.35
C GLY A 192 9.05 -7.94 -4.08
N ARG A 193 8.05 -7.10 -4.28
CA ARG A 193 6.74 -7.42 -4.86
C ARG A 193 6.81 -8.20 -6.18
N ASP A 194 7.78 -7.95 -7.05
CA ASP A 194 7.96 -8.64 -8.32
C ASP A 194 8.15 -10.16 -8.17
N VAL A 195 8.70 -10.60 -7.04
CA VAL A 195 8.83 -12.03 -6.71
C VAL A 195 7.46 -12.62 -6.44
N PHE A 196 6.59 -11.92 -5.70
CA PHE A 196 5.21 -12.37 -5.44
C PHE A 196 4.39 -12.41 -6.72
N GLU A 197 4.42 -11.37 -7.54
CA GLU A 197 3.71 -11.32 -8.83
C GLU A 197 4.11 -12.46 -9.77
N ARG A 198 5.37 -12.89 -9.70
CA ARG A 198 5.89 -13.98 -10.55
C ARG A 198 5.47 -15.37 -10.08
N HIS A 199 5.29 -15.55 -8.78
CA HIS A 199 5.08 -16.88 -8.20
C HIS A 199 3.67 -17.11 -7.65
N ALA A 200 2.88 -16.07 -7.45
CA ALA A 200 1.51 -16.21 -6.96
C ALA A 200 0.64 -16.97 -7.97
N PRO A 201 -0.11 -17.98 -7.52
CA PRO A 201 -1.17 -18.57 -8.32
C PRO A 201 -2.20 -17.53 -8.77
N HIS A 202 -2.79 -17.70 -9.93
CA HIS A 202 -3.72 -16.71 -10.53
C HIS A 202 -4.97 -16.42 -9.67
N TYR A 203 -5.33 -17.31 -8.77
CA TYR A 203 -6.48 -17.15 -7.85
C TYR A 203 -6.11 -16.35 -6.59
N VAL A 204 -4.82 -16.16 -6.29
CA VAL A 204 -4.37 -15.35 -5.15
C VAL A 204 -4.44 -13.87 -5.51
N THR A 205 -5.12 -13.10 -4.69
CA THR A 205 -5.17 -11.65 -4.86
C THR A 205 -4.00 -11.00 -4.15
N LEU A 206 -3.14 -10.34 -4.91
CA LEU A 206 -2.04 -9.52 -4.36
C LEU A 206 -2.49 -8.07 -4.19
N GLU A 207 -2.29 -7.50 -3.01
CA GLU A 207 -2.58 -6.10 -2.71
C GLU A 207 -1.44 -5.48 -1.91
N ASP A 208 -1.20 -4.19 -2.15
CA ASP A 208 -0.21 -3.43 -1.40
C ASP A 208 -0.82 -2.92 -0.11
N TRP A 209 -0.12 -3.11 0.99
CA TRP A 209 -0.41 -2.54 2.30
C TRP A 209 -1.76 -2.90 2.92
N GLN A 210 -2.85 -2.90 2.17
CA GLN A 210 -4.19 -3.17 2.72
C GLN A 210 -5.18 -3.64 1.66
N ALA A 211 -6.17 -4.39 2.12
CA ALA A 211 -7.33 -4.76 1.32
C ALA A 211 -8.63 -4.59 2.12
N LYS A 212 -9.67 -4.11 1.44
CA LYS A 212 -11.05 -4.09 1.92
C LYS A 212 -11.86 -5.10 1.14
N VAL A 213 -12.28 -6.16 1.82
CA VAL A 213 -12.88 -7.34 1.21
C VAL A 213 -14.28 -7.57 1.76
N THR A 214 -15.21 -7.90 0.89
CA THR A 214 -16.52 -8.44 1.25
C THR A 214 -16.52 -9.92 0.92
N LEU A 215 -16.63 -10.76 1.94
CA LEU A 215 -16.76 -12.22 1.83
C LEU A 215 -18.23 -12.54 1.75
N ALA A 216 -18.69 -13.05 0.61
CA ALA A 216 -20.07 -13.39 0.35
C ALA A 216 -20.28 -14.89 0.47
N SER A 217 -21.02 -15.32 1.45
CA SER A 217 -21.38 -16.72 1.66
C SER A 217 -22.56 -17.12 0.78
N PRO A 218 -22.71 -18.41 0.42
CA PRO A 218 -23.80 -18.90 -0.44
C PRO A 218 -25.21 -18.61 0.09
N ASN A 219 -25.39 -18.48 1.41
CA ASN A 219 -26.66 -18.08 2.02
C ASN A 219 -26.99 -16.57 1.90
N GLY A 220 -26.13 -15.80 1.23
CA GLY A 220 -26.28 -14.36 1.04
C GLY A 220 -25.69 -13.51 2.17
N ARG A 221 -25.14 -14.12 3.23
CA ARG A 221 -24.47 -13.38 4.30
C ARG A 221 -23.16 -12.77 3.79
N GLU A 222 -22.96 -11.51 4.09
CA GLU A 222 -21.74 -10.79 3.78
C GLU A 222 -20.96 -10.43 5.05
N ILE A 223 -19.69 -10.79 5.08
CA ILE A 223 -18.73 -10.41 6.12
C ILE A 223 -17.68 -9.47 5.51
N ARG A 224 -17.53 -8.30 6.08
CA ARG A 224 -16.52 -7.34 5.67
C ARG A 224 -15.26 -7.53 6.49
N LEU A 225 -14.15 -7.77 5.78
CA LEU A 225 -12.79 -7.84 6.31
C LEU A 225 -12.01 -6.63 5.82
N TRP A 226 -11.39 -5.90 6.74
CA TRP A 226 -10.36 -4.92 6.42
C TRP A 226 -9.03 -5.41 6.98
N ALA A 227 -8.24 -6.00 6.12
CA ALA A 227 -6.87 -6.43 6.41
C ALA A 227 -5.88 -5.34 5.99
N ALA A 228 -4.92 -5.04 6.83
CA ALA A 228 -3.85 -4.09 6.52
C ALA A 228 -2.55 -4.55 7.19
N HIS A 229 -1.40 -4.31 6.56
CA HIS A 229 -0.13 -4.56 7.23
C HIS A 229 -0.04 -3.73 8.52
N ASN A 230 -0.44 -2.46 8.48
CA ASN A 230 -0.64 -1.66 9.69
C ASN A 230 -1.75 -0.61 9.51
N PHE A 231 -2.37 -0.20 10.62
CA PHE A 231 -3.32 0.91 10.67
C PHE A 231 -2.65 2.15 11.29
N LYS A 232 -3.04 3.34 10.83
CA LYS A 232 -2.51 4.60 11.36
C LYS A 232 -2.91 4.81 12.81
N GLY A 233 -1.95 4.95 13.68
CA GLY A 233 -2.08 5.26 15.10
C GLY A 233 -1.28 4.30 15.97
N ASN A 234 -0.38 4.82 16.79
CA ASN A 234 0.46 4.07 17.71
C ASN A 234 0.15 4.48 19.13
N SER A 235 0.24 3.53 20.05
CA SER A 235 0.15 3.76 21.50
C SER A 235 1.00 2.71 22.19
N ILE A 236 1.84 3.14 23.12
CA ILE A 236 2.64 2.22 23.95
C ILE A 236 1.79 1.45 24.98
N TRP A 237 0.54 1.90 25.20
CA TRP A 237 -0.38 1.31 26.18
C TRP A 237 -1.49 0.47 25.53
N ASN A 238 -1.68 0.60 24.22
CA ASN A 238 -2.77 -0.06 23.52
C ASN A 238 -2.32 -0.48 22.12
N ASN A 239 -1.92 -1.73 21.99
CA ASN A 239 -1.47 -2.32 20.72
C ASN A 239 -2.58 -2.40 19.64
N LEU A 240 -3.85 -2.25 20.01
CA LEU A 240 -4.98 -2.19 19.10
C LEU A 240 -5.39 -0.76 18.69
N HIS A 241 -4.68 0.27 19.15
CA HIS A 241 -5.09 1.68 18.98
C HIS A 241 -5.37 2.05 17.50
N GLY A 242 -4.50 1.66 16.57
CA GLY A 242 -4.69 1.94 15.14
C GLY A 242 -5.96 1.27 14.57
N LEU A 243 -6.23 0.02 14.97
CA LEU A 243 -7.41 -0.71 14.57
C LEU A 243 -8.69 -0.10 15.17
N GLU A 244 -8.67 0.26 16.45
CA GLU A 244 -9.79 0.94 17.12
C GLU A 244 -10.14 2.26 16.43
N ARG A 245 -9.10 3.05 16.13
CA ARG A 245 -9.27 4.31 15.41
C ARG A 245 -9.92 4.08 14.03
N ALA A 246 -9.52 3.03 13.30
CA ALA A 246 -10.12 2.69 12.02
C ALA A 246 -11.60 2.30 12.20
N ALA A 247 -11.92 1.45 13.16
CA ALA A 247 -13.30 1.01 13.45
C ALA A 247 -14.24 2.16 13.86
N GLN A 248 -13.71 3.16 14.59
CA GLN A 248 -14.51 4.29 15.07
C GLN A 248 -14.66 5.40 14.03
N MET A 249 -13.61 5.67 13.23
CA MET A 249 -13.52 6.88 12.42
C MET A 249 -13.59 6.67 10.92
N GLN A 250 -13.46 5.42 10.45
CA GLN A 250 -13.35 5.14 9.02
C GLN A 250 -14.48 4.23 8.52
N ASP A 251 -14.23 3.48 7.43
CA ASP A 251 -15.21 2.52 6.89
C ASP A 251 -15.43 1.40 7.89
N TRP A 252 -16.68 0.94 8.00
CA TRP A 252 -17.01 -0.15 8.88
C TRP A 252 -16.67 -1.52 8.29
N ALA A 253 -16.18 -2.42 9.15
CA ALA A 253 -15.97 -3.82 8.85
C ALA A 253 -16.36 -4.69 10.06
N HIS A 254 -16.64 -5.96 9.82
CA HIS A 254 -16.86 -6.93 10.90
C HIS A 254 -15.55 -7.37 11.54
N LEU A 255 -14.46 -7.35 10.75
CA LEU A 255 -13.14 -7.78 11.17
C LEU A 255 -12.07 -6.82 10.63
N TYR A 256 -11.24 -6.32 11.53
CA TYR A 256 -10.04 -5.53 11.23
C TYR A 256 -8.83 -6.33 11.67
N VAL A 257 -7.87 -6.52 10.76
CA VAL A 257 -6.67 -7.32 11.04
C VAL A 257 -5.41 -6.54 10.67
N ALA A 258 -4.40 -6.58 11.55
CA ALA A 258 -3.10 -5.96 11.32
C ALA A 258 -1.94 -6.85 11.80
N GLY A 259 -0.74 -6.64 11.25
CA GLY A 259 0.56 -7.14 11.69
C GLY A 259 1.52 -6.02 12.08
N HIS A 260 2.75 -6.06 11.59
CA HIS A 260 3.80 -5.02 11.61
C HIS A 260 4.47 -4.76 12.97
N HIS A 261 3.74 -4.74 14.06
CA HIS A 261 4.30 -4.38 15.37
C HIS A 261 4.85 -5.57 16.15
N HIS A 262 4.80 -6.77 15.62
CA HIS A 262 5.23 -8.02 16.24
C HIS A 262 4.65 -8.23 17.65
N ASP A 263 3.46 -7.71 17.88
CA ASP A 263 2.70 -7.94 19.12
C ASP A 263 1.30 -8.49 18.80
N THR A 264 0.64 -9.05 19.78
CA THR A 264 -0.67 -9.66 19.60
C THR A 264 -1.74 -8.92 20.38
N GLY A 265 -2.96 -8.94 19.87
CA GLY A 265 -4.12 -8.43 20.57
C GLY A 265 -5.42 -8.82 19.89
N TYR A 266 -6.43 -9.03 20.72
CA TYR A 266 -7.78 -9.26 20.25
C TYR A 266 -8.78 -8.49 21.10
N ARG A 267 -9.77 -7.90 20.45
CA ARG A 267 -10.90 -7.25 21.11
C ARG A 267 -12.14 -7.29 20.20
N GLN A 268 -13.27 -7.72 20.77
CA GLN A 268 -14.57 -7.46 20.21
C GLN A 268 -15.13 -6.15 20.74
N GLY A 269 -15.73 -5.35 19.90
CA GLY A 269 -16.33 -4.06 20.27
C GLY A 269 -17.61 -3.81 19.48
N GLU A 270 -18.32 -2.76 19.90
CA GLU A 270 -19.54 -2.31 19.26
C GLU A 270 -19.43 -0.83 18.91
N ASN A 271 -19.99 -0.47 17.75
CA ASN A 271 -20.26 0.92 17.41
C ASN A 271 -21.79 1.15 17.42
N PRO A 272 -22.35 1.59 18.56
CA PRO A 272 -23.79 1.70 18.72
C PRO A 272 -24.42 2.75 17.80
N HIS A 273 -23.68 3.81 17.45
CA HIS A 273 -24.15 4.87 16.56
C HIS A 273 -24.34 4.36 15.12
N ARG A 274 -23.57 3.36 14.71
CA ARG A 274 -23.64 2.74 13.38
C ARG A 274 -24.30 1.36 13.39
N GLY A 275 -24.60 0.83 14.57
CA GLY A 275 -25.32 -0.43 14.76
C GLY A 275 -24.57 -1.68 14.30
N PHE A 276 -23.24 -1.73 14.44
CA PHE A 276 -22.46 -2.92 14.09
C PHE A 276 -21.49 -3.35 15.20
N VAL A 277 -21.25 -4.65 15.25
CA VAL A 277 -20.21 -5.29 16.07
C VAL A 277 -18.97 -5.49 15.21
N TYR A 278 -17.81 -5.29 15.77
CA TYR A 278 -16.52 -5.45 15.09
C TYR A 278 -15.53 -6.25 15.95
N ASN A 279 -14.61 -6.92 15.28
CA ASN A 279 -13.50 -7.63 15.87
C ASN A 279 -12.20 -6.95 15.42
N LEU A 280 -11.33 -6.67 16.37
CA LEU A 280 -9.99 -6.14 16.15
C LEU A 280 -8.99 -7.26 16.44
N LEU A 281 -8.10 -7.55 15.52
CA LEU A 281 -7.16 -8.63 15.60
C LEU A 281 -5.78 -8.15 15.15
N ARG A 282 -4.77 -8.32 16.01
CA ARG A 282 -3.38 -8.08 15.66
C ARG A 282 -2.62 -9.39 15.73
N VAL A 283 -1.92 -9.73 14.65
CA VAL A 283 -1.07 -10.92 14.54
C VAL A 283 0.38 -10.55 14.83
N ARG A 284 1.04 -11.38 15.63
CA ARG A 284 2.39 -11.10 16.12
C ARG A 284 3.48 -11.33 15.08
N GLY A 285 3.35 -12.39 14.26
CA GLY A 285 4.41 -12.82 13.35
C GLY A 285 5.28 -13.95 13.93
N TYR A 286 6.19 -14.44 13.09
CA TYR A 286 7.00 -15.63 13.38
C TYR A 286 8.45 -15.31 13.76
N LYS A 287 8.87 -14.07 13.68
CA LYS A 287 10.18 -13.65 14.15
C LYS A 287 10.17 -13.54 15.67
N PHE A 288 10.59 -14.63 16.34
CA PHE A 288 10.59 -14.76 17.81
C PHE A 288 11.84 -14.18 18.45
N ILE A 289 12.96 -14.26 17.75
CA ILE A 289 14.23 -13.69 18.17
C ILE A 289 14.55 -12.57 17.17
N ASP A 290 14.78 -11.37 17.66
CA ASP A 290 15.05 -10.20 16.82
C ASP A 290 16.19 -9.38 17.40
N ASP A 291 17.42 -9.69 17.01
CA ASP A 291 18.60 -8.99 17.48
C ASP A 291 18.58 -7.49 17.15
N TYR A 292 17.96 -7.11 16.03
CA TYR A 292 17.77 -5.71 15.69
C TYR A 292 16.78 -5.02 16.65
N ALA A 293 15.67 -5.68 16.99
CA ALA A 293 14.69 -5.15 17.94
C ALA A 293 15.25 -5.12 19.37
N ASP A 294 16.01 -6.15 19.78
CA ASP A 294 16.65 -6.22 21.10
C ASP A 294 17.61 -5.05 21.32
N HIS A 295 18.42 -4.69 20.32
CA HIS A 295 19.28 -3.51 20.35
C HIS A 295 18.51 -2.19 20.52
N HIS A 296 17.20 -2.18 20.25
CA HIS A 296 16.31 -1.02 20.43
C HIS A 296 15.44 -1.15 21.68
N GLY A 297 15.69 -2.16 22.53
CA GLY A 297 15.02 -2.35 23.80
C GLY A 297 13.67 -3.10 23.73
N PHE A 298 13.41 -3.81 22.63
CA PHE A 298 12.25 -4.70 22.49
C PHE A 298 12.70 -6.15 22.83
N GLY A 299 11.93 -6.81 23.70
CA GLY A 299 12.25 -8.20 24.08
C GLY A 299 11.84 -9.22 23.04
N ASN A 300 12.46 -10.41 23.12
CA ASN A 300 12.09 -11.57 22.32
C ASN A 300 10.70 -12.10 22.69
N HIS A 301 10.08 -12.84 21.76
CA HIS A 301 8.75 -13.41 21.95
C HIS A 301 8.87 -14.92 22.25
N GLU A 302 7.95 -15.44 23.04
CA GLU A 302 7.96 -16.86 23.42
C GLU A 302 6.77 -17.65 22.85
N TYR A 303 5.67 -16.95 22.44
CA TYR A 303 4.44 -17.60 22.01
C TYR A 303 3.60 -16.71 21.09
N GLY A 304 2.72 -17.34 20.33
CA GLY A 304 1.74 -16.72 19.45
C GLY A 304 2.39 -16.17 18.18
N ALA A 305 1.91 -16.52 17.03
CA ALA A 305 2.40 -15.99 15.76
C ALA A 305 1.27 -15.50 14.87
N SER A 306 0.32 -16.36 14.57
CA SER A 306 -0.85 -16.10 13.74
C SER A 306 -2.12 -16.12 14.57
N ALA A 307 -3.24 -15.76 13.95
CA ALA A 307 -4.55 -15.84 14.57
C ALA A 307 -5.59 -16.29 13.56
N VAL A 308 -6.71 -16.80 14.03
CA VAL A 308 -7.78 -17.32 13.18
C VAL A 308 -9.11 -16.66 13.53
N ALA A 309 -9.88 -16.27 12.51
CA ALA A 309 -11.27 -15.90 12.66
C ALA A 309 -12.15 -17.00 12.06
N VAL A 310 -12.95 -17.64 12.91
CA VAL A 310 -14.01 -18.57 12.50
C VAL A 310 -15.26 -17.75 12.20
N ILE A 311 -15.78 -17.88 10.98
CA ILE A 311 -16.92 -17.17 10.47
C ILE A 311 -18.10 -18.15 10.36
N ASP A 312 -19.21 -17.81 11.01
CA ASP A 312 -20.45 -18.55 10.93
C ASP A 312 -21.48 -17.68 10.15
N PRO A 313 -21.77 -18.03 8.88
CA PRO A 313 -22.70 -17.24 8.08
C PRO A 313 -24.14 -17.24 8.61
N ASP A 314 -24.51 -18.21 9.44
CA ASP A 314 -25.84 -18.34 10.06
C ASP A 314 -25.84 -17.79 11.49
N GLY A 315 -24.70 -17.38 12.01
CA GLY A 315 -24.54 -16.79 13.34
C GLY A 315 -25.23 -15.41 13.46
N ASP A 316 -25.61 -15.06 14.68
CA ASP A 316 -26.11 -13.74 15.00
C ASP A 316 -25.00 -12.67 14.90
N LYS A 317 -25.33 -11.40 15.17
CA LYS A 317 -24.36 -10.29 15.07
C LYS A 317 -23.12 -10.45 15.97
N LEU A 318 -23.27 -11.09 17.13
CA LEU A 318 -22.19 -11.26 18.08
C LEU A 318 -21.33 -12.49 17.76
N ASN A 319 -21.95 -13.52 17.21
CA ASN A 319 -21.36 -14.84 17.02
C ASN A 319 -20.98 -15.13 15.55
N ALA A 320 -21.27 -14.21 14.65
CA ALA A 320 -20.93 -14.36 13.23
C ALA A 320 -19.41 -14.45 12.99
N VAL A 321 -18.60 -13.86 13.88
CA VAL A 321 -17.14 -13.91 13.81
C VAL A 321 -16.59 -14.16 15.21
N THR A 322 -15.86 -15.26 15.38
CA THR A 322 -15.17 -15.63 16.62
C THR A 322 -13.68 -15.73 16.34
N CYS A 323 -12.84 -14.99 17.08
CA CYS A 323 -11.40 -14.98 16.87
C CYS A 323 -10.67 -15.81 17.92
N PHE A 324 -9.61 -16.46 17.47
CA PHE A 324 -8.72 -17.29 18.28
C PHE A 324 -7.27 -16.84 18.07
N LEU A 325 -6.49 -16.83 19.13
CA LEU A 325 -5.06 -16.59 19.08
C LEU A 325 -4.25 -17.90 18.97
N ASP A 326 -4.90 -19.03 19.17
CA ASP A 326 -4.38 -20.36 18.91
C ASP A 326 -5.08 -20.96 17.68
N PRO A 327 -4.35 -21.21 16.58
CA PRO A 327 -4.93 -21.80 15.37
C PRO A 327 -5.47 -23.22 15.52
N HIS A 328 -4.89 -24.04 16.40
CA HIS A 328 -5.39 -25.40 16.63
C HIS A 328 -6.74 -25.39 17.32
N GLU A 329 -6.91 -24.58 18.38
CA GLU A 329 -8.21 -24.39 19.04
C GLU A 329 -9.28 -23.86 18.05
N ALA A 330 -8.88 -22.97 17.15
CA ALA A 330 -9.77 -22.44 16.12
C ALA A 330 -10.26 -23.52 15.15
N VAL A 331 -9.39 -24.44 14.74
CA VAL A 331 -9.72 -25.55 13.84
C VAL A 331 -10.63 -26.55 14.54
N GLU A 332 -10.40 -26.86 15.80
CA GLU A 332 -11.31 -27.69 16.62
C GLU A 332 -12.70 -27.05 16.73
N PHE A 333 -12.74 -25.75 17.00
CA PHE A 333 -14.01 -24.99 17.04
C PHE A 333 -14.72 -24.93 15.68
N LEU A 334 -13.98 -24.78 14.59
CA LEU A 334 -14.53 -24.85 13.23
C LEU A 334 -15.20 -26.21 12.99
N GLY A 335 -14.50 -27.32 13.32
CA GLY A 335 -15.00 -28.68 13.22
C GLY A 335 -16.30 -28.86 14.03
N TRP A 336 -16.31 -28.38 15.27
CA TRP A 336 -17.49 -28.43 16.15
C TRP A 336 -18.67 -27.64 15.57
N LYS A 337 -18.41 -26.41 15.06
CA LYS A 337 -19.45 -25.58 14.41
C LYS A 337 -20.05 -26.29 13.19
N ARG A 338 -19.20 -26.86 12.34
CA ARG A 338 -19.65 -27.53 11.11
C ARG A 338 -20.46 -28.79 11.40
N ALA A 339 -20.06 -29.57 12.42
CA ALA A 339 -20.81 -30.76 12.82
C ALA A 339 -22.24 -30.47 13.33
N ARG A 340 -22.53 -29.22 13.71
CA ARG A 340 -23.86 -28.81 14.20
C ARG A 340 -24.75 -28.23 13.10
N ASN A 341 -24.18 -27.90 11.96
CA ASN A 341 -24.90 -27.30 10.80
C ASN A 341 -25.26 -28.35 9.73
N VAL A 342 -25.09 -29.64 10.06
CA VAL A 342 -25.48 -30.78 9.20
C VAL A 342 -26.92 -31.21 9.49
#